data_5d0021d27bdbc40c52ab5e5ad9052d10
#
_entry.id   5d0021d27bdbc40c52ab5e5ad9052d10
#
_cell.length_a   1.000
_cell.length_b   1.000
_cell.length_c   1.000
_cell.angle_alpha   90.00
_cell.angle_beta   90.00
_cell.angle_gamma   90.00
#
_symmetry.space_group_name_H-M   'P 1'
#
loop_
_entity.id
_entity.type
_entity.pdbx_description
1 polymer ?
#
loop_
_entity_poly.entity_id
_entity_poly.type
_entity_poly.pdbx_seq_one_letter_code
_entity_poly.pdbx_strand_id
1 'polypeptide(L)'
;MSKIILLLFIALLAQPVAAATQGKIPVRAAYSSISGAGIVTWIAADRGLFAKNALDVELIYVAGSQAMQSLLSGTTPIGIQGIEPVFRVNAHGSDTVMIFGLVTKPTFSIMVRSEIKDYHELKGKPLGVSRYGSSTDLLLRMSLEKWGFKPEVDVPILQMGGVPPILAGMQSKKIFGGPLSLPTLARAKQEGYRELVDIADLIPDYQVAGVVTRRAFIKQSPEIVRGFVRAMAEAIAVFKNNPEAVRSVMKNRLKIDDPAVVEETQKTYPKYMPAVPYPSRPGIAVIKNSLDKTEPALRPLSIDDQIDNRFVREMEESGFLNEISRAK
;
A
#
# COMPACT_ATOMS: atom_id res chain seq x y z
N MET A 1 9.95 -80.56 -39.02
CA MET A 1 10.54 -79.22 -39.08
C MET A 1 9.51 -78.22 -38.55
N SER A 2 9.55 -77.92 -37.25
CA SER A 2 8.54 -77.08 -36.57
C SER A 2 9.19 -75.73 -36.28
N LYS A 3 8.64 -74.64 -36.82
CA LYS A 3 9.14 -73.25 -36.56
C LYS A 3 8.39 -72.68 -35.34
N ILE A 4 9.14 -72.44 -34.26
CA ILE A 4 8.69 -71.73 -33.09
C ILE A 4 8.82 -70.27 -33.39
N ILE A 5 7.71 -69.48 -33.40
CA ILE A 5 7.69 -68.03 -33.48
C ILE A 5 7.64 -67.51 -32.06
N LEU A 6 8.76 -66.83 -31.68
CA LEU A 6 8.89 -66.18 -30.38
C LEU A 6 8.32 -64.74 -30.46
N LEU A 7 7.15 -64.50 -29.88
CA LEU A 7 6.52 -63.17 -29.76
C LEU A 7 7.14 -62.44 -28.57
N LEU A 8 7.96 -61.37 -28.85
CA LEU A 8 8.49 -60.47 -27.84
C LEU A 8 7.40 -59.45 -27.46
N PHE A 9 6.86 -59.54 -26.25
CA PHE A 9 6.01 -58.53 -25.69
C PHE A 9 6.87 -57.41 -25.10
N ILE A 10 6.92 -56.25 -25.77
CA ILE A 10 7.55 -55.04 -25.24
C ILE A 10 6.53 -54.38 -24.29
N ALA A 11 6.70 -54.57 -23.00
CA ALA A 11 5.94 -53.83 -21.96
C ALA A 11 6.46 -52.40 -21.92
N LEU A 12 5.69 -51.46 -22.45
CA LEU A 12 5.94 -50.01 -22.34
C LEU A 12 5.65 -49.60 -20.89
N LEU A 13 6.67 -49.50 -20.04
CA LEU A 13 6.57 -48.93 -18.72
C LEU A 13 6.32 -47.42 -18.84
N ALA A 14 5.07 -47.00 -18.72
CA ALA A 14 4.70 -45.61 -18.52
C ALA A 14 5.28 -45.16 -17.16
N GLN A 15 6.43 -44.46 -17.19
CA GLN A 15 6.93 -43.80 -16.00
C GLN A 15 5.98 -42.67 -15.63
N PRO A 16 5.53 -42.55 -14.37
CA PRO A 16 4.79 -41.38 -13.94
C PRO A 16 5.73 -40.15 -14.05
N VAL A 17 5.34 -39.19 -14.88
CA VAL A 17 5.96 -37.86 -14.89
C VAL A 17 5.75 -37.29 -13.49
N ALA A 18 6.78 -37.34 -12.66
CA ALA A 18 6.79 -36.65 -11.40
C ALA A 18 6.54 -35.16 -11.69
N ALA A 19 5.38 -34.66 -11.26
CA ALA A 19 5.11 -33.24 -11.29
C ALA A 19 6.22 -32.57 -10.47
N ALA A 20 7.14 -31.91 -11.17
CA ALA A 20 8.17 -31.11 -10.54
C ALA A 20 7.44 -30.11 -9.63
N THR A 21 7.63 -30.21 -8.32
CA THR A 21 7.26 -29.17 -7.37
C THR A 21 8.04 -27.95 -7.78
N GLN A 22 7.42 -27.07 -8.57
CA GLN A 22 8.02 -25.79 -8.91
C GLN A 22 8.33 -25.08 -7.59
N GLY A 23 9.63 -24.89 -7.31
CA GLY A 23 10.07 -24.14 -6.15
C GLY A 23 9.47 -22.71 -6.20
N LYS A 24 9.16 -22.14 -5.04
CA LYS A 24 8.65 -20.77 -4.96
C LYS A 24 9.64 -19.80 -5.56
N ILE A 25 9.16 -18.83 -6.32
CA ILE A 25 10.01 -17.83 -6.97
C ILE A 25 10.36 -16.75 -5.94
N PRO A 26 11.66 -16.52 -5.64
CA PRO A 26 12.06 -15.48 -4.70
C PRO A 26 11.83 -14.10 -5.28
N VAL A 27 11.25 -13.19 -4.47
CA VAL A 27 11.05 -11.79 -4.84
C VAL A 27 11.13 -10.90 -3.62
N ARG A 28 11.77 -9.74 -3.74
CA ARG A 28 11.77 -8.70 -2.72
C ARG A 28 10.69 -7.67 -3.02
N ALA A 29 9.96 -7.27 -1.99
CA ALA A 29 8.96 -6.22 -2.11
C ALA A 29 9.11 -5.19 -0.99
N ALA A 30 9.14 -3.90 -1.36
CA ALA A 30 9.12 -2.82 -0.38
C ALA A 30 7.69 -2.51 0.06
N TYR A 31 7.49 -2.17 1.34
CA TYR A 31 6.28 -1.51 1.81
C TYR A 31 6.62 -0.21 2.52
N SER A 32 5.85 0.86 2.24
CA SER A 32 6.24 2.21 2.63
C SER A 32 5.55 2.72 3.89
N SER A 33 4.62 1.97 4.48
CA SER A 33 3.78 2.45 5.58
C SER A 33 3.53 1.38 6.65
N ILE A 34 3.66 1.79 7.91
CA ILE A 34 3.18 1.06 9.08
C ILE A 34 1.76 1.57 9.38
N SER A 35 0.77 0.96 8.74
CA SER A 35 -0.64 1.37 8.75
C SER A 35 -1.53 0.18 8.38
N GLY A 36 -2.83 0.35 8.23
CA GLY A 36 -3.74 -0.70 7.75
C GLY A 36 -3.34 -1.29 6.40
N ALA A 37 -2.74 -0.50 5.49
CA ALA A 37 -2.18 -1.02 4.24
C ALA A 37 -1.01 -1.99 4.50
N GLY A 38 -0.15 -1.69 5.48
CA GLY A 38 0.92 -2.59 5.93
C GLY A 38 0.35 -3.87 6.55
N ILE A 39 -0.73 -3.78 7.33
CA ILE A 39 -1.39 -4.96 7.92
C ILE A 39 -1.85 -5.94 6.84
N VAL A 40 -2.47 -5.48 5.74
CA VAL A 40 -2.85 -6.34 4.61
C VAL A 40 -1.63 -7.06 4.04
N THR A 41 -0.54 -6.33 3.83
CA THR A 41 0.70 -6.89 3.29
C THR A 41 1.28 -7.98 4.21
N TRP A 42 1.24 -7.75 5.53
CA TRP A 42 1.69 -8.75 6.51
C TRP A 42 0.75 -9.94 6.63
N ILE A 43 -0.57 -9.76 6.47
CA ILE A 43 -1.51 -10.88 6.34
C ILE A 43 -1.13 -11.77 5.16
N ALA A 44 -0.79 -11.17 3.99
CA ALA A 44 -0.34 -11.95 2.84
C ALA A 44 0.87 -12.82 3.15
N ALA A 45 1.84 -12.29 3.91
CA ALA A 45 3.03 -13.02 4.33
C ALA A 45 2.70 -14.08 5.40
N ASP A 46 2.06 -13.67 6.50
CA ASP A 46 1.86 -14.51 7.70
C ASP A 46 0.87 -15.66 7.46
N ARG A 47 -0.07 -15.48 6.51
CA ARG A 47 -1.02 -16.52 6.08
C ARG A 47 -0.52 -17.35 4.90
N GLY A 48 0.72 -17.14 4.46
CA GLY A 48 1.31 -17.89 3.36
C GLY A 48 0.66 -17.64 2.00
N LEU A 49 -0.06 -16.50 1.81
CA LEU A 49 -0.78 -16.23 0.57
C LEU A 49 0.18 -15.98 -0.60
N PHE A 50 1.36 -15.43 -0.35
CA PHE A 50 2.42 -15.35 -1.37
C PHE A 50 2.88 -16.74 -1.78
N ALA A 51 3.12 -17.63 -0.80
CA ALA A 51 3.52 -19.00 -1.06
C ALA A 51 2.47 -19.81 -1.82
N LYS A 52 1.17 -19.61 -1.50
CA LYS A 52 0.04 -20.17 -2.24
C LYS A 52 0.05 -19.75 -3.71
N ASN A 53 0.55 -18.55 -4.00
CA ASN A 53 0.70 -18.02 -5.36
C ASN A 53 2.12 -18.20 -5.92
N ALA A 54 2.83 -19.28 -5.52
CA ALA A 54 4.15 -19.70 -5.99
C ALA A 54 5.29 -18.70 -5.74
N LEU A 55 5.14 -17.77 -4.78
CA LEU A 55 6.14 -16.75 -4.46
C LEU A 55 6.76 -16.96 -3.09
N ASP A 56 8.07 -16.69 -2.98
CA ASP A 56 8.80 -16.53 -1.74
C ASP A 56 9.15 -15.04 -1.56
N VAL A 57 8.33 -14.31 -0.79
CA VAL A 57 8.40 -12.85 -0.71
C VAL A 57 9.13 -12.38 0.54
N GLU A 58 10.27 -11.70 0.34
CA GLU A 58 10.96 -10.93 1.37
C GLU A 58 10.37 -9.52 1.42
N LEU A 59 9.68 -9.17 2.51
CA LEU A 59 9.10 -7.84 2.72
C LEU A 59 10.10 -6.91 3.41
N ILE A 60 10.39 -5.75 2.79
CA ILE A 60 11.35 -4.77 3.29
C ILE A 60 10.62 -3.46 3.58
N TYR A 61 10.73 -2.97 4.84
CA TYR A 61 10.20 -1.65 5.17
C TYR A 61 11.10 -0.55 4.65
N VAL A 62 10.56 0.34 3.81
CA VAL A 62 11.24 1.53 3.28
C VAL A 62 10.28 2.72 3.35
N ALA A 63 10.49 3.61 4.32
CA ALA A 63 9.52 4.65 4.66
C ALA A 63 9.21 5.63 3.52
N GLY A 64 7.92 5.90 3.32
CA GLY A 64 7.39 6.96 2.45
C GLY A 64 7.91 6.86 1.00
N SER A 65 8.29 8.00 0.45
CA SER A 65 8.73 8.10 -0.96
C SER A 65 10.08 7.43 -1.28
N GLN A 66 10.87 7.03 -0.26
CA GLN A 66 12.14 6.30 -0.48
C GLN A 66 11.93 4.90 -1.08
N ALA A 67 10.76 4.28 -0.89
CA ALA A 67 10.43 2.99 -1.49
C ALA A 67 10.54 3.02 -3.04
N MET A 68 10.33 4.18 -3.67
CA MET A 68 10.51 4.34 -5.11
C MET A 68 11.98 4.17 -5.53
N GLN A 69 12.93 4.62 -4.74
CA GLN A 69 14.36 4.48 -5.06
C GLN A 69 14.80 3.01 -5.06
N SER A 70 14.32 2.21 -4.10
CA SER A 70 14.61 0.77 -4.05
C SER A 70 13.96 0.00 -5.22
N LEU A 71 12.81 0.49 -5.71
CA LEU A 71 12.15 -0.04 -6.89
C LEU A 71 12.93 0.28 -8.17
N LEU A 72 13.39 1.53 -8.34
CA LEU A 72 14.15 1.96 -9.50
C LEU A 72 15.53 1.26 -9.59
N SER A 73 16.19 1.02 -8.47
CA SER A 73 17.45 0.27 -8.41
C SER A 73 17.29 -1.23 -8.68
N GLY A 74 16.03 -1.74 -8.71
CA GLY A 74 15.73 -3.17 -8.84
C GLY A 74 15.94 -3.98 -7.56
N THR A 75 16.35 -3.35 -6.45
CA THR A 75 16.50 -4.03 -5.15
C THR A 75 15.18 -4.62 -4.67
N THR A 76 14.08 -3.90 -4.86
CA THR A 76 12.72 -4.36 -4.60
C THR A 76 11.85 -4.08 -5.83
N PRO A 77 11.74 -5.02 -6.78
CA PRO A 77 11.03 -4.81 -8.05
C PRO A 77 9.53 -4.55 -7.89
N ILE A 78 8.98 -4.78 -6.70
CA ILE A 78 7.59 -4.48 -6.33
C ILE A 78 7.59 -3.57 -5.11
N GLY A 79 6.73 -2.53 -5.13
CA GLY A 79 6.54 -1.60 -4.02
C GLY A 79 5.07 -1.46 -3.64
N ILE A 80 4.77 -1.50 -2.33
CA ILE A 80 3.45 -1.12 -1.80
C ILE A 80 3.58 0.30 -1.28
N GLN A 81 3.08 1.28 -2.05
CA GLN A 81 3.29 2.70 -1.79
C GLN A 81 2.23 3.60 -2.46
N GLY A 82 2.31 4.91 -2.22
CA GLY A 82 1.50 5.91 -2.92
C GLY A 82 1.89 6.07 -4.40
N ILE A 83 1.04 6.76 -5.17
CA ILE A 83 1.27 7.00 -6.60
C ILE A 83 2.06 8.30 -6.86
N GLU A 84 2.20 9.19 -5.90
CA GLU A 84 2.87 10.47 -6.05
C GLU A 84 4.31 10.34 -6.59
N PRO A 85 5.13 9.40 -6.07
CA PRO A 85 6.46 9.17 -6.61
C PRO A 85 6.47 8.62 -8.04
N VAL A 86 5.41 7.89 -8.46
CA VAL A 86 5.28 7.37 -9.84
C VAL A 86 5.29 8.52 -10.83
N PHE A 87 4.47 9.55 -10.62
CA PHE A 87 4.45 10.72 -11.49
C PHE A 87 5.82 11.38 -11.57
N ARG A 88 6.48 11.58 -10.43
CA ARG A 88 7.78 12.28 -10.38
C ARG A 88 8.87 11.55 -11.15
N VAL A 89 9.01 10.24 -10.95
CA VAL A 89 10.07 9.49 -11.66
C VAL A 89 9.74 9.30 -13.14
N ASN A 90 8.47 9.20 -13.52
CA ASN A 90 8.07 9.05 -14.91
C ASN A 90 8.25 10.36 -15.71
N ALA A 91 8.15 11.54 -15.06
CA ALA A 91 8.52 12.81 -15.68
C ALA A 91 10.02 12.86 -16.06
N HIS A 92 10.85 12.02 -15.46
CA HIS A 92 12.26 11.86 -15.78
C HIS A 92 12.57 10.59 -16.58
N GLY A 93 11.57 10.06 -17.31
CA GLY A 93 11.75 8.95 -18.24
C GLY A 93 11.72 7.55 -17.63
N SER A 94 11.25 7.38 -16.38
CA SER A 94 11.00 6.06 -15.81
C SER A 94 9.75 5.41 -16.42
N ASP A 95 9.62 4.09 -16.23
CA ASP A 95 8.50 3.25 -16.70
C ASP A 95 7.66 2.67 -15.55
N THR A 96 7.62 3.36 -14.41
CA THR A 96 6.89 2.89 -13.24
C THR A 96 5.38 2.98 -13.43
N VAL A 97 4.65 2.05 -12.82
CA VAL A 97 3.20 1.96 -13.01
C VAL A 97 2.54 1.34 -11.78
N MET A 98 1.38 1.88 -11.39
CA MET A 98 0.54 1.28 -10.35
C MET A 98 -0.38 0.24 -10.99
N ILE A 99 -0.37 -0.98 -10.45
CA ILE A 99 -1.07 -2.16 -11.01
C ILE A 99 -2.21 -2.66 -10.13
N PHE A 100 -2.36 -2.11 -8.92
CA PHE A 100 -3.34 -2.55 -7.94
C PHE A 100 -3.63 -1.42 -6.94
N GLY A 101 -4.89 -1.12 -6.69
CA GLY A 101 -5.35 -0.14 -5.71
C GLY A 101 -5.65 -0.82 -4.38
N LEU A 102 -4.85 -0.54 -3.35
CA LEU A 102 -5.02 -1.16 -2.03
C LEU A 102 -5.89 -0.29 -1.10
N VAL A 103 -5.58 1.00 -1.01
CA VAL A 103 -6.31 1.98 -0.21
C VAL A 103 -6.61 3.18 -1.10
N THR A 104 -7.89 3.39 -1.38
CA THR A 104 -8.36 4.32 -2.42
C THR A 104 -9.07 5.56 -1.89
N LYS A 105 -8.97 5.80 -0.57
CA LYS A 105 -9.47 7.00 0.11
C LYS A 105 -8.49 7.45 1.18
N PRO A 106 -8.47 8.72 1.61
CA PRO A 106 -7.64 9.17 2.72
C PRO A 106 -7.99 8.38 3.99
N THR A 107 -6.98 7.97 4.72
CA THR A 107 -7.10 7.21 5.98
C THR A 107 -6.37 7.92 7.12
N PHE A 108 -6.19 9.23 6.97
CA PHE A 108 -5.43 10.05 7.91
C PHE A 108 -6.32 11.10 8.53
N SER A 109 -6.11 11.34 9.83
CA SER A 109 -6.60 12.54 10.50
C SER A 109 -5.42 13.45 10.84
N ILE A 110 -5.59 14.75 10.75
CA ILE A 110 -4.63 15.70 11.30
C ILE A 110 -4.82 15.71 12.81
N MET A 111 -3.87 15.09 13.50
CA MET A 111 -3.81 15.08 14.96
C MET A 111 -2.90 16.18 15.44
N VAL A 112 -3.27 16.83 16.53
CA VAL A 112 -2.52 17.94 17.14
C VAL A 112 -2.42 17.78 18.65
N ARG A 113 -1.47 18.47 19.27
CA ARG A 113 -1.36 18.57 20.72
C ARG A 113 -2.61 19.24 21.28
N SER A 114 -3.04 18.86 22.48
CA SER A 114 -4.33 19.23 23.09
C SER A 114 -4.55 20.73 23.28
N GLU A 115 -3.46 21.53 23.33
CA GLU A 115 -3.53 22.99 23.39
C GLU A 115 -3.99 23.64 22.08
N ILE A 116 -3.86 22.97 20.93
CA ILE A 116 -4.36 23.44 19.62
C ILE A 116 -5.83 23.10 19.54
N LYS A 117 -6.70 24.09 19.44
CA LYS A 117 -8.14 23.89 19.40
C LYS A 117 -8.77 24.12 18.03
N ASP A 118 -8.09 24.93 17.22
CA ASP A 118 -8.55 25.30 15.88
C ASP A 118 -7.37 25.38 14.91
N TYR A 119 -7.64 25.16 13.62
CA TYR A 119 -6.60 25.18 12.60
C TYR A 119 -5.92 26.56 12.44
N HIS A 120 -6.59 27.65 12.74
CA HIS A 120 -5.97 29.00 12.69
C HIS A 120 -4.78 29.12 13.64
N GLU A 121 -4.75 28.34 14.73
CA GLU A 121 -3.65 28.32 15.67
C GLU A 121 -2.39 27.61 15.17
N LEU A 122 -2.43 27.01 13.98
CA LEU A 122 -1.30 26.29 13.38
C LEU A 122 -0.22 27.23 12.82
N LYS A 123 -0.50 28.52 12.64
CA LYS A 123 0.47 29.47 12.09
C LYS A 123 1.74 29.50 12.93
N GLY A 124 2.91 29.31 12.26
CA GLY A 124 4.22 29.26 12.89
C GLY A 124 4.52 27.97 13.68
N LYS A 125 3.58 27.02 13.75
CA LYS A 125 3.77 25.76 14.49
C LYS A 125 4.20 24.63 13.56
N PRO A 126 5.36 23.98 13.79
CA PRO A 126 5.80 22.90 12.94
C PRO A 126 4.89 21.68 13.03
N LEU A 127 4.50 21.14 11.88
CA LEU A 127 3.79 19.86 11.71
C LEU A 127 4.71 18.81 11.11
N GLY A 128 4.46 17.54 11.42
CA GLY A 128 5.26 16.43 10.97
C GLY A 128 4.61 15.65 9.82
N VAL A 129 5.45 15.18 8.89
CA VAL A 129 5.06 14.24 7.83
C VAL A 129 6.01 13.04 7.82
N SER A 130 5.63 11.91 7.21
CA SER A 130 6.53 10.75 7.15
C SER A 130 7.79 11.07 6.33
N ARG A 131 7.62 11.48 5.09
CA ARG A 131 8.68 11.92 4.15
C ARG A 131 8.10 12.95 3.21
N TYR A 132 8.92 13.89 2.75
CA TYR A 132 8.52 14.80 1.67
C TYR A 132 8.17 14.00 0.42
N GLY A 133 7.13 14.42 -0.26
CA GLY A 133 6.61 13.76 -1.45
C GLY A 133 5.82 12.47 -1.22
N SER A 134 5.52 12.10 0.04
CA SER A 134 4.62 11.00 0.38
C SER A 134 3.17 11.48 0.53
N SER A 135 2.23 10.52 0.65
CA SER A 135 0.80 10.84 0.88
C SER A 135 0.57 11.69 2.14
N THR A 136 1.33 11.48 3.23
CA THR A 136 1.20 12.33 4.42
C THR A 136 1.60 13.77 4.17
N ASP A 137 2.63 13.99 3.36
CA ASP A 137 3.10 15.33 2.98
C ASP A 137 2.09 16.01 2.05
N LEU A 138 1.70 15.35 0.98
CA LEU A 138 0.78 15.96 0.01
C LEU A 138 -0.60 16.25 0.63
N LEU A 139 -1.15 15.31 1.41
CA LEU A 139 -2.43 15.50 2.09
C LEU A 139 -2.36 16.63 3.14
N LEU A 140 -1.25 16.75 3.90
CA LEU A 140 -1.08 17.86 4.82
C LEU A 140 -1.03 19.20 4.08
N ARG A 141 -0.22 19.31 3.01
CA ARG A 141 -0.13 20.54 2.20
C ARG A 141 -1.48 20.93 1.62
N MET A 142 -2.21 19.99 1.03
CA MET A 142 -3.55 20.24 0.49
C MET A 142 -4.55 20.69 1.58
N SER A 143 -4.45 20.12 2.78
CA SER A 143 -5.30 20.53 3.91
C SER A 143 -4.98 21.95 4.37
N LEU A 144 -3.69 22.29 4.49
CA LEU A 144 -3.24 23.62 4.83
C LEU A 144 -3.67 24.67 3.79
N GLU A 145 -3.55 24.34 2.49
CA GLU A 145 -4.04 25.20 1.39
C GLU A 145 -5.55 25.45 1.46
N LYS A 146 -6.35 24.41 1.78
CA LYS A 146 -7.81 24.55 1.98
C LYS A 146 -8.15 25.46 3.16
N TRP A 147 -7.30 25.53 4.17
CA TRP A 147 -7.43 26.44 5.30
C TRP A 147 -6.83 27.81 5.05
N GLY A 148 -6.32 28.08 3.84
CA GLY A 148 -5.76 29.37 3.44
C GLY A 148 -4.31 29.60 3.84
N PHE A 149 -3.62 28.58 4.35
CA PHE A 149 -2.19 28.66 4.65
C PHE A 149 -1.31 28.39 3.42
N LYS A 150 -0.14 28.99 3.42
CA LYS A 150 0.96 28.65 2.51
C LYS A 150 1.85 27.62 3.21
N PRO A 151 1.86 26.34 2.80
CA PRO A 151 2.74 25.31 3.37
C PRO A 151 4.20 25.76 3.36
N GLU A 152 4.97 25.41 4.40
CA GLU A 152 6.36 25.79 4.66
C GLU A 152 6.56 27.28 5.01
N VAL A 153 5.67 28.19 4.58
CA VAL A 153 5.77 29.62 4.88
C VAL A 153 5.00 29.96 6.16
N ASP A 154 3.71 29.62 6.19
CA ASP A 154 2.86 29.87 7.36
C ASP A 154 2.96 28.74 8.40
N VAL A 155 3.16 27.50 7.96
CA VAL A 155 3.24 26.30 8.79
C VAL A 155 4.46 25.48 8.36
N PRO A 156 5.54 25.45 9.18
CA PRO A 156 6.71 24.62 8.89
C PRO A 156 6.35 23.13 8.86
N ILE A 157 6.94 22.38 7.93
CA ILE A 157 6.71 20.95 7.79
C ILE A 157 8.03 20.20 8.01
N LEU A 158 8.03 19.18 8.88
CA LEU A 158 9.24 18.42 9.23
C LEU A 158 9.09 16.94 8.85
N GLN A 159 10.12 16.35 8.24
CA GLN A 159 10.19 14.92 8.01
C GLN A 159 10.48 14.17 9.31
N MET A 160 9.60 13.22 9.67
CA MET A 160 9.71 12.43 10.89
C MET A 160 10.14 10.97 10.64
N GLY A 161 10.12 10.50 9.39
CA GLY A 161 10.57 9.16 9.02
C GLY A 161 9.47 8.10 8.87
N GLY A 162 8.26 8.36 9.38
CA GLY A 162 7.12 7.44 9.30
C GLY A 162 5.94 7.94 10.13
N VAL A 163 4.79 7.25 10.08
CA VAL A 163 3.59 7.65 10.85
C VAL A 163 3.81 7.49 12.36
N PRO A 164 4.32 6.36 12.89
CA PRO A 164 4.61 6.29 14.33
C PRO A 164 5.62 7.34 14.81
N PRO A 165 6.71 7.66 14.11
CA PRO A 165 7.59 8.77 14.45
C PRO A 165 6.94 10.16 14.49
N ILE A 166 5.84 10.41 13.75
CA ILE A 166 5.09 11.67 13.89
C ILE A 166 4.51 11.76 15.30
N LEU A 167 3.88 10.71 15.82
CA LEU A 167 3.38 10.69 17.19
C LEU A 167 4.52 10.87 18.21
N ALA A 168 5.64 10.19 18.02
CA ALA A 168 6.82 10.38 18.88
C ALA A 168 7.35 11.83 18.87
N GLY A 169 7.28 12.50 17.72
CA GLY A 169 7.61 13.92 17.59
C GLY A 169 6.63 14.84 18.34
N MET A 170 5.35 14.48 18.41
CA MET A 170 4.36 15.19 19.24
C MET A 170 4.63 14.97 20.73
N GLN A 171 4.92 13.73 21.12
CA GLN A 171 5.27 13.35 22.52
C GLN A 171 6.51 14.10 23.01
N SER A 172 7.56 14.19 22.18
CA SER A 172 8.79 14.92 22.49
C SER A 172 8.67 16.45 22.32
N LYS A 173 7.49 16.96 21.97
CA LYS A 173 7.20 18.38 21.73
C LYS A 173 8.01 19.00 20.57
N LYS A 174 8.60 18.18 19.69
CA LYS A 174 9.34 18.65 18.51
C LYS A 174 8.40 19.23 17.45
N ILE A 175 7.17 18.69 17.36
CA ILE A 175 6.12 19.14 16.44
C ILE A 175 4.79 19.30 17.19
N PHE A 176 3.89 20.10 16.63
CA PHE A 176 2.56 20.32 17.22
C PHE A 176 1.51 19.34 16.73
N GLY A 177 1.74 18.66 15.60
CA GLY A 177 0.81 17.70 15.05
C GLY A 177 1.27 17.13 13.71
N GLY A 178 0.38 16.40 13.05
CA GLY A 178 0.59 15.86 11.72
C GLY A 178 -0.43 14.80 11.35
N PRO A 179 -0.43 14.31 10.09
CA PRO A 179 -1.32 13.25 9.65
C PRO A 179 -0.98 11.91 10.30
N LEU A 180 -1.91 11.35 11.05
CA LEU A 180 -1.82 10.01 11.62
C LEU A 180 -2.92 9.12 11.03
N SER A 181 -2.58 7.85 10.81
CA SER A 181 -3.52 6.80 10.44
C SER A 181 -3.55 5.70 11.49
N LEU A 182 -4.59 4.88 11.48
CA LEU A 182 -4.66 3.71 12.35
C LEU A 182 -3.50 2.73 12.05
N PRO A 183 -2.95 2.07 13.07
CA PRO A 183 -3.36 2.12 14.47
C PRO A 183 -2.78 3.28 15.30
N THR A 184 -1.81 4.05 14.77
CA THR A 184 -1.15 5.16 15.49
C THR A 184 -2.13 6.26 15.88
N LEU A 185 -3.13 6.54 15.04
CA LEU A 185 -4.21 7.49 15.30
C LEU A 185 -4.97 7.15 16.60
N ALA A 186 -5.37 5.87 16.76
CA ALA A 186 -6.10 5.43 17.95
C ALA A 186 -5.26 5.64 19.23
N ARG A 187 -3.97 5.29 19.15
CA ARG A 187 -3.04 5.54 20.25
C ARG A 187 -2.92 7.02 20.59
N ALA A 188 -2.83 7.89 19.59
CA ALA A 188 -2.78 9.34 19.82
C ALA A 188 -4.05 9.84 20.53
N LYS A 189 -5.23 9.35 20.16
CA LYS A 189 -6.49 9.67 20.83
C LYS A 189 -6.50 9.23 22.29
N GLN A 190 -6.03 8.01 22.59
CA GLN A 190 -5.90 7.49 23.95
C GLN A 190 -4.91 8.32 24.80
N GLU A 191 -3.86 8.87 24.21
CA GLU A 191 -2.87 9.73 24.86
C GLU A 191 -3.36 11.19 25.02
N GLY A 192 -4.60 11.50 24.61
CA GLY A 192 -5.23 12.81 24.79
C GLY A 192 -4.87 13.84 23.71
N TYR A 193 -4.27 13.42 22.60
CA TYR A 193 -4.09 14.29 21.44
C TYR A 193 -5.44 14.53 20.75
N ARG A 194 -5.58 15.71 20.15
CA ARG A 194 -6.83 16.15 19.53
C ARG A 194 -6.83 15.84 18.04
N GLU A 195 -7.92 15.29 17.57
CA GLU A 195 -8.23 15.24 16.14
C GLU A 195 -8.76 16.60 15.70
N LEU A 196 -8.02 17.25 14.81
CA LEU A 196 -8.41 18.55 14.26
C LEU A 196 -9.38 18.37 13.10
N VAL A 197 -9.12 17.35 12.26
CA VAL A 197 -9.98 16.98 11.14
C VAL A 197 -9.66 15.56 10.66
N ASP A 198 -10.68 14.82 10.23
CA ASP A 198 -10.49 13.68 9.32
C ASP A 198 -10.21 14.25 7.92
N ILE A 199 -9.07 13.90 7.32
CA ILE A 199 -8.69 14.44 6.00
C ILE A 199 -9.71 14.04 4.92
N ALA A 200 -10.42 12.92 5.08
CA ALA A 200 -11.46 12.51 4.14
C ALA A 200 -12.63 13.53 4.06
N ASP A 201 -12.89 14.30 5.10
CA ASP A 201 -13.89 15.39 5.08
C ASP A 201 -13.45 16.57 4.20
N LEU A 202 -12.13 16.78 4.07
CA LEU A 202 -11.58 17.83 3.22
C LEU A 202 -11.28 17.34 1.80
N ILE A 203 -10.82 16.11 1.68
CA ILE A 203 -10.31 15.50 0.45
C ILE A 203 -10.92 14.09 0.35
N PRO A 204 -12.12 13.93 -0.22
CA PRO A 204 -12.85 12.67 -0.18
C PRO A 204 -12.27 11.57 -1.07
N ASP A 205 -11.52 11.94 -2.11
CA ASP A 205 -10.91 11.01 -3.06
C ASP A 205 -9.39 11.12 -3.04
N TYR A 206 -8.70 9.99 -2.88
CA TYR A 206 -7.24 9.95 -2.88
C TYR A 206 -6.73 8.51 -3.01
N GLN A 207 -5.73 8.26 -3.84
CA GLN A 207 -5.07 6.95 -3.95
C GLN A 207 -3.91 6.86 -2.95
N VAL A 208 -4.20 6.39 -1.72
CA VAL A 208 -3.21 6.37 -0.62
C VAL A 208 -2.13 5.32 -0.82
N ALA A 209 -2.53 4.10 -1.20
CA ALA A 209 -1.61 2.99 -1.35
C ALA A 209 -2.05 2.02 -2.44
N GLY A 210 -1.08 1.48 -3.15
CA GLY A 210 -1.28 0.46 -4.17
C GLY A 210 0.00 -0.32 -4.42
N VAL A 211 -0.07 -1.30 -5.29
CA VAL A 211 1.12 -2.03 -5.76
C VAL A 211 1.67 -1.32 -6.97
N VAL A 212 2.95 -0.97 -6.90
CA VAL A 212 3.69 -0.28 -7.96
C VAL A 212 4.85 -1.17 -8.42
N THR A 213 5.11 -1.20 -9.71
CA THR A 213 6.26 -1.88 -10.31
C THR A 213 6.71 -1.16 -11.57
N ARG A 214 7.69 -1.69 -12.30
CA ARG A 214 8.14 -1.18 -13.60
C ARG A 214 7.51 -1.97 -14.74
N ARG A 215 7.15 -1.31 -15.84
CA ARG A 215 6.66 -2.00 -17.05
C ARG A 215 7.68 -3.00 -17.60
N ALA A 216 8.98 -2.68 -17.50
CA ALA A 216 10.06 -3.61 -17.82
C ALA A 216 9.98 -4.89 -16.97
N PHE A 217 9.75 -4.79 -15.66
CA PHE A 217 9.61 -5.95 -14.78
C PHE A 217 8.34 -6.76 -15.08
N ILE A 218 7.23 -6.10 -15.38
CA ILE A 218 5.99 -6.78 -15.84
C ILE A 218 6.26 -7.61 -17.09
N LYS A 219 7.02 -7.07 -18.05
CA LYS A 219 7.36 -7.78 -19.29
C LYS A 219 8.28 -8.97 -19.05
N GLN A 220 9.22 -8.83 -18.11
CA GLN A 220 10.21 -9.85 -17.78
C GLN A 220 9.62 -11.00 -16.95
N SER A 221 8.74 -10.70 -15.98
CA SER A 221 8.25 -11.64 -14.97
C SER A 221 6.75 -11.43 -14.67
N PRO A 222 5.87 -11.58 -15.68
CA PRO A 222 4.44 -11.34 -15.51
C PRO A 222 3.78 -12.30 -14.51
N GLU A 223 4.31 -13.52 -14.36
CA GLU A 223 3.85 -14.53 -13.40
C GLU A 223 4.10 -14.10 -11.95
N ILE A 224 5.24 -13.45 -11.65
CA ILE A 224 5.53 -12.90 -10.31
C ILE A 224 4.52 -11.79 -9.99
N VAL A 225 4.31 -10.88 -10.94
CA VAL A 225 3.37 -9.76 -10.76
C VAL A 225 1.95 -10.28 -10.55
N ARG A 226 1.50 -11.27 -11.35
CA ARG A 226 0.17 -11.91 -11.22
C ARG A 226 0.03 -12.59 -9.86
N GLY A 227 1.01 -13.40 -9.46
CA GLY A 227 1.01 -14.07 -8.15
C GLY A 227 0.96 -13.07 -7.00
N PHE A 228 1.70 -11.98 -7.09
CA PHE A 228 1.74 -10.95 -6.05
C PHE A 228 0.39 -10.23 -5.89
N VAL A 229 -0.22 -9.76 -6.97
CA VAL A 229 -1.52 -9.06 -6.89
C VAL A 229 -2.66 -10.00 -6.46
N ARG A 230 -2.62 -11.29 -6.84
CA ARG A 230 -3.57 -12.29 -6.34
C ARG A 230 -3.45 -12.49 -4.84
N ALA A 231 -2.23 -12.64 -4.32
CA ALA A 231 -1.98 -12.75 -2.88
C ALA A 231 -2.45 -11.51 -2.11
N MET A 232 -2.26 -10.30 -2.67
CA MET A 232 -2.75 -9.06 -2.08
C MET A 232 -4.28 -8.96 -2.09
N ALA A 233 -4.95 -9.42 -3.13
CA ALA A 233 -6.41 -9.48 -3.18
C ALA A 233 -6.98 -10.47 -2.13
N GLU A 234 -6.39 -11.67 -2.01
CA GLU A 234 -6.72 -12.63 -0.96
C GLU A 234 -6.51 -12.03 0.44
N ALA A 235 -5.41 -11.28 0.64
CA ALA A 235 -5.14 -10.62 1.92
C ALA A 235 -6.15 -9.54 2.28
N ILE A 236 -6.68 -8.79 1.30
CA ILE A 236 -7.81 -7.87 1.53
C ILE A 236 -9.04 -8.64 2.00
N ALA A 237 -9.38 -9.77 1.37
CA ALA A 237 -10.52 -10.59 1.77
C ALA A 237 -10.34 -11.13 3.21
N VAL A 238 -9.14 -11.62 3.55
CA VAL A 238 -8.81 -12.04 4.92
C VAL A 238 -8.92 -10.88 5.91
N PHE A 239 -8.39 -9.71 5.57
CA PHE A 239 -8.50 -8.52 6.43
C PHE A 239 -9.96 -8.17 6.74
N LYS A 240 -10.83 -8.23 5.72
CA LYS A 240 -12.27 -7.90 5.86
C LYS A 240 -13.05 -8.94 6.66
N ASN A 241 -12.70 -10.23 6.52
CA ASN A 241 -13.53 -11.33 7.00
C ASN A 241 -12.95 -12.09 8.19
N ASN A 242 -11.68 -11.84 8.56
CA ASN A 242 -11.00 -12.60 9.63
C ASN A 242 -10.38 -11.65 10.67
N PRO A 243 -11.14 -11.26 11.72
CA PRO A 243 -10.66 -10.40 12.80
C PRO A 243 -9.40 -10.90 13.48
N GLU A 244 -9.31 -12.21 13.68
CA GLU A 244 -8.18 -12.82 14.39
C GLU A 244 -6.88 -12.70 13.57
N ALA A 245 -6.95 -12.73 12.23
CA ALA A 245 -5.78 -12.48 11.41
C ALA A 245 -5.25 -11.06 11.58
N VAL A 246 -6.14 -10.07 11.66
CA VAL A 246 -5.77 -8.67 11.91
C VAL A 246 -5.15 -8.51 13.28
N ARG A 247 -5.79 -9.07 14.33
CA ARG A 247 -5.28 -9.06 15.71
C ARG A 247 -3.90 -9.70 15.80
N SER A 248 -3.72 -10.89 15.23
CA SER A 248 -2.46 -11.61 15.22
C SER A 248 -1.32 -10.79 14.62
N VAL A 249 -1.56 -10.19 13.45
CA VAL A 249 -0.57 -9.32 12.79
C VAL A 249 -0.27 -8.09 13.65
N MET A 250 -1.27 -7.40 14.18
CA MET A 250 -1.07 -6.22 15.02
C MET A 250 -0.26 -6.56 16.29
N LYS A 251 -0.58 -7.67 16.95
CA LYS A 251 0.15 -8.15 18.12
C LYS A 251 1.59 -8.53 17.79
N ASN A 252 1.79 -9.36 16.77
CA ASN A 252 3.10 -9.92 16.49
C ASN A 252 4.05 -8.92 15.84
N ARG A 253 3.56 -8.09 14.91
CA ARG A 253 4.38 -7.17 14.11
C ARG A 253 4.43 -5.75 14.66
N LEU A 254 3.34 -5.26 15.26
CA LEU A 254 3.25 -3.89 15.76
C LEU A 254 3.36 -3.81 17.29
N LYS A 255 3.32 -4.97 17.99
CA LYS A 255 3.25 -5.05 19.46
C LYS A 255 2.03 -4.30 20.03
N ILE A 256 0.93 -4.31 19.28
CA ILE A 256 -0.36 -3.73 19.67
C ILE A 256 -1.33 -4.88 19.94
N ASP A 257 -1.78 -4.98 21.19
CA ASP A 257 -2.75 -6.01 21.66
C ASP A 257 -3.96 -5.36 22.37
N ASP A 258 -4.08 -4.03 22.26
CA ASP A 258 -5.23 -3.28 22.78
C ASP A 258 -6.48 -3.62 21.95
N PRO A 259 -7.53 -4.23 22.54
CA PRO A 259 -8.72 -4.65 21.81
C PRO A 259 -9.43 -3.50 21.11
N ALA A 260 -9.48 -2.29 21.70
CA ALA A 260 -10.15 -1.13 21.13
C ALA A 260 -9.42 -0.63 19.88
N VAL A 261 -8.08 -0.58 19.91
CA VAL A 261 -7.27 -0.18 18.75
C VAL A 261 -7.39 -1.20 17.62
N VAL A 262 -7.40 -2.50 17.95
CA VAL A 262 -7.58 -3.58 16.98
C VAL A 262 -8.96 -3.48 16.31
N GLU A 263 -10.01 -3.34 17.12
CA GLU A 263 -11.39 -3.24 16.65
C GLU A 263 -11.61 -1.99 15.77
N GLU A 264 -11.12 -0.82 16.21
CA GLU A 264 -11.21 0.42 15.43
C GLU A 264 -10.50 0.28 14.08
N THR A 265 -9.28 -0.29 14.07
CA THR A 265 -8.52 -0.53 12.85
C THR A 265 -9.29 -1.45 11.90
N GLN A 266 -9.83 -2.54 12.41
CA GLN A 266 -10.56 -3.53 11.64
C GLN A 266 -11.88 -3.02 11.08
N LYS A 267 -12.61 -2.17 11.82
CA LYS A 267 -13.87 -1.57 11.36
C LYS A 267 -13.65 -0.45 10.32
N THR A 268 -12.54 0.26 10.43
CA THR A 268 -12.30 1.47 9.64
C THR A 268 -11.71 1.15 8.27
N TYR A 269 -10.64 0.39 8.21
CA TYR A 269 -9.91 0.17 6.95
C TYR A 269 -10.70 -0.51 5.83
N PRO A 270 -11.59 -1.47 6.06
CA PRO A 270 -12.40 -2.07 4.98
C PRO A 270 -13.17 -1.07 4.15
N LYS A 271 -13.58 0.07 4.74
CA LYS A 271 -14.33 1.13 4.06
C LYS A 271 -13.52 1.85 2.97
N TYR A 272 -12.20 1.79 3.06
CA TYR A 272 -11.25 2.45 2.17
C TYR A 272 -10.57 1.50 1.18
N MET A 273 -10.86 0.18 1.33
CA MET A 273 -10.36 -0.86 0.44
C MET A 273 -11.44 -1.18 -0.60
N PRO A 274 -11.16 -1.05 -1.90
CA PRO A 274 -12.16 -1.31 -2.94
C PRO A 274 -12.56 -2.78 -2.98
N ALA A 275 -13.76 -3.08 -3.48
CA ALA A 275 -14.22 -4.44 -3.71
C ALA A 275 -13.45 -5.08 -4.89
N VAL A 276 -13.26 -4.31 -5.96
CA VAL A 276 -12.38 -4.64 -7.08
C VAL A 276 -11.17 -3.70 -7.00
N PRO A 277 -9.95 -4.21 -6.82
CA PRO A 277 -8.79 -3.41 -6.43
C PRO A 277 -8.14 -2.63 -7.60
N TYR A 278 -8.94 -1.93 -8.41
CA TYR A 278 -8.43 -1.00 -9.39
C TYR A 278 -7.81 0.23 -8.72
N PRO A 279 -6.69 0.78 -9.23
CA PRO A 279 -6.25 2.12 -8.88
C PRO A 279 -7.36 3.16 -9.07
N SER A 280 -7.61 3.98 -8.06
CA SER A 280 -8.70 4.97 -8.06
C SER A 280 -8.40 6.15 -8.99
N ARG A 281 -8.99 6.17 -10.18
CA ARG A 281 -8.82 7.31 -11.11
C ARG A 281 -9.24 8.65 -10.50
N PRO A 282 -10.38 8.79 -9.78
CA PRO A 282 -10.72 10.03 -9.09
C PRO A 282 -9.65 10.44 -8.07
N GLY A 283 -9.20 9.50 -7.23
CA GLY A 283 -8.16 9.77 -6.23
C GLY A 283 -6.81 10.14 -6.86
N ILE A 284 -6.44 9.52 -7.98
CA ILE A 284 -5.23 9.86 -8.74
C ILE A 284 -5.35 11.24 -9.40
N ALA A 285 -6.53 11.60 -9.90
CA ALA A 285 -6.77 12.93 -10.49
C ALA A 285 -6.60 14.04 -9.45
N VAL A 286 -7.07 13.85 -8.22
CA VAL A 286 -6.85 14.82 -7.12
C VAL A 286 -5.36 15.01 -6.86
N ILE A 287 -4.60 13.91 -6.78
CA ILE A 287 -3.13 13.94 -6.61
C ILE A 287 -2.47 14.68 -7.77
N LYS A 288 -2.78 14.28 -9.01
CA LYS A 288 -2.22 14.88 -10.22
C LYS A 288 -2.46 16.39 -10.27
N ASN A 289 -3.70 16.82 -10.03
CA ASN A 289 -4.08 18.22 -10.03
C ASN A 289 -3.33 19.05 -8.96
N SER A 290 -3.03 18.45 -7.81
CA SER A 290 -2.22 19.10 -6.78
C SER A 290 -0.76 19.21 -7.18
N LEU A 291 -0.18 18.14 -7.71
CA LEU A 291 1.20 18.10 -8.17
C LEU A 291 1.45 19.05 -9.33
N ASP A 292 0.53 19.16 -10.28
CA ASP A 292 0.65 20.04 -11.45
C ASP A 292 0.76 21.53 -11.10
N LYS A 293 0.26 21.93 -9.94
CA LYS A 293 0.38 23.32 -9.46
C LYS A 293 1.80 23.66 -9.05
N THR A 294 2.49 22.71 -8.43
CA THR A 294 3.81 22.92 -7.81
C THR A 294 4.95 22.36 -8.65
N GLU A 295 4.67 21.40 -9.54
CA GLU A 295 5.65 20.64 -10.31
C GLU A 295 5.30 20.66 -11.81
N PRO A 296 5.60 21.75 -12.56
CA PRO A 296 5.20 21.90 -13.98
C PRO A 296 5.65 20.76 -14.89
N ALA A 297 6.76 20.08 -14.58
CA ALA A 297 7.28 18.94 -15.34
C ALA A 297 6.31 17.75 -15.37
N LEU A 298 5.36 17.68 -14.44
CA LEU A 298 4.38 16.59 -14.37
C LEU A 298 3.16 16.80 -15.27
N ARG A 299 2.88 18.04 -15.69
CA ARG A 299 1.67 18.39 -16.46
C ARG A 299 1.45 17.57 -17.73
N PRO A 300 2.48 17.20 -18.51
CA PRO A 300 2.30 16.41 -19.73
C PRO A 300 1.88 14.95 -19.47
N LEU A 301 2.07 14.44 -18.24
CA LEU A 301 1.80 13.03 -17.92
C LEU A 301 0.30 12.78 -17.82
N SER A 302 -0.18 11.76 -18.52
CA SER A 302 -1.57 11.29 -18.36
C SER A 302 -1.70 10.34 -17.16
N ILE A 303 -2.90 10.25 -16.60
CA ILE A 303 -3.19 9.27 -15.52
C ILE A 303 -3.11 7.83 -16.08
N ASP A 304 -3.56 7.64 -17.33
CA ASP A 304 -3.59 6.33 -17.96
C ASP A 304 -2.19 5.72 -18.13
N ASP A 305 -1.19 6.56 -18.35
CA ASP A 305 0.19 6.11 -18.43
C ASP A 305 0.78 5.70 -17.07
N GLN A 306 0.16 6.09 -15.95
CA GLN A 306 0.63 5.78 -14.61
C GLN A 306 -0.03 4.54 -13.99
N ILE A 307 -1.00 3.94 -14.67
CA ILE A 307 -1.75 2.77 -14.19
C ILE A 307 -1.74 1.63 -15.21
N ASP A 308 -1.85 0.39 -14.73
CA ASP A 308 -2.02 -0.79 -15.57
C ASP A 308 -3.02 -1.74 -14.91
N ASN A 309 -4.21 -1.78 -15.45
CA ASN A 309 -5.35 -2.51 -14.88
C ASN A 309 -5.41 -4.00 -15.30
N ARG A 310 -4.47 -4.49 -16.12
CA ARG A 310 -4.56 -5.84 -16.70
C ARG A 310 -4.73 -6.94 -15.66
N PHE A 311 -3.91 -6.93 -14.62
CA PHE A 311 -3.92 -7.99 -13.60
C PHE A 311 -5.17 -7.97 -12.73
N VAL A 312 -5.71 -6.78 -12.46
CA VAL A 312 -7.00 -6.67 -11.73
C VAL A 312 -8.15 -7.13 -12.62
N ARG A 313 -8.12 -6.76 -13.90
CA ARG A 313 -9.12 -7.20 -14.88
C ARG A 313 -9.11 -8.72 -15.05
N GLU A 314 -7.94 -9.36 -15.18
CA GLU A 314 -7.82 -10.82 -15.22
C GLU A 314 -8.47 -11.49 -14.00
N MET A 315 -8.29 -10.95 -12.80
CA MET A 315 -8.92 -11.48 -11.58
C MET A 315 -10.43 -11.27 -11.56
N GLU A 316 -10.91 -10.15 -12.07
CA GLU A 316 -12.35 -9.86 -12.15
C GLU A 316 -13.05 -10.77 -13.19
N GLU A 317 -12.52 -10.82 -14.42
CA GLU A 317 -13.07 -11.62 -15.53
C GLU A 317 -13.02 -13.12 -15.25
N SER A 318 -12.01 -13.62 -14.54
CA SER A 318 -11.92 -15.04 -14.14
C SER A 318 -12.88 -15.41 -12.99
N GLY A 319 -13.56 -14.45 -12.37
CA GLY A 319 -14.42 -14.70 -11.20
C GLY A 319 -13.65 -14.89 -9.89
N PHE A 320 -12.30 -14.82 -9.90
CA PHE A 320 -11.46 -15.02 -8.72
C PHE A 320 -11.81 -14.09 -7.56
N LEU A 321 -12.12 -12.82 -7.84
CA LEU A 321 -12.49 -11.84 -6.79
C LEU A 321 -13.79 -12.24 -6.09
N ASN A 322 -14.75 -12.80 -6.81
CA ASN A 322 -16.00 -13.30 -6.23
C ASN A 322 -15.77 -14.56 -5.38
N GLU A 323 -14.88 -15.44 -5.83
CA GLU A 323 -14.50 -16.66 -5.10
C GLU A 323 -13.89 -16.30 -3.73
N ILE A 324 -12.84 -15.46 -3.71
CA ILE A 324 -12.16 -15.09 -2.46
C ILE A 324 -13.02 -14.27 -1.50
N SER A 325 -14.00 -13.49 -2.02
CA SER A 325 -14.92 -12.73 -1.18
C SER A 325 -15.92 -13.59 -0.41
N ARG A 326 -16.21 -14.80 -0.91
CA ARG A 326 -17.13 -15.79 -0.31
C ARG A 326 -16.42 -16.78 0.60
N ALA A 327 -15.11 -16.93 0.46
CA ALA A 327 -14.33 -17.82 1.32
C ALA A 327 -14.30 -17.23 2.75
N LYS A 328 -14.92 -17.98 3.69
CA LYS A 328 -14.98 -17.61 5.12
C LYS A 328 -13.67 -17.94 5.83
#